data_d389611019fb8fdd79910e7cd8014940
#
_entry.id   d389611019fb8fdd79910e7cd8014940
#
_cell.length_a   1.000
_cell.length_b   1.000
_cell.length_c   1.000
_cell.angle_alpha   90.00
_cell.angle_beta   90.00
_cell.angle_gamma   90.00
#
_symmetry.space_group_name_H-M   'P 1'
#
loop_
_entity.id
_entity.type
_entity.pdbx_description
1 polymer ?
#
loop_
_entity_poly.entity_id
_entity_poly.type
_entity_poly.pdbx_seq_one_letter_code
_entity_poly.pdbx_strand_id
1 'polypeptide(L)'
;GGGGAILTNNEHLAKYAKHLTTTAKLTHDWEYRHDEIGYNYRMPNLNAALGCAQIEQIQAKIQSKRKLYTLYSEEFRKIEGVTLIKEPKNCKSNYWFQTLMLSQKYSDQLLQILELTNNSGLMTRPVWTLMHELEPFKECPRMDLSTAESLSKRLINIPSNLNL
;
A
#
# COMPACT_ATOMS: atom_id res chain seq x y z
N GLY A 1 9.10 2.40 11.62
CA GLY A 1 9.83 3.51 11.04
C GLY A 1 9.15 4.08 9.82
N GLY A 2 9.50 5.29 9.46
CA GLY A 2 9.04 5.95 8.24
C GLY A 2 10.22 6.31 7.36
N GLY A 3 9.95 6.64 6.13
CA GLY A 3 10.92 7.08 5.15
C GLY A 3 10.29 7.22 3.77
N GLY A 4 11.02 7.84 2.87
CA GLY A 4 10.62 8.03 1.49
C GLY A 4 11.83 8.33 0.62
N ALA A 5 11.64 8.30 -0.68
CA ALA A 5 12.68 8.64 -1.64
C ALA A 5 12.11 9.45 -2.81
N ILE A 6 12.86 10.42 -3.25
CA ILE A 6 12.61 11.16 -4.48
C ILE A 6 13.60 10.62 -5.52
N LEU A 7 13.10 10.11 -6.63
CA LEU A 7 13.90 9.56 -7.72
C LEU A 7 13.73 10.42 -8.96
N THR A 8 14.82 10.91 -9.53
CA THR A 8 14.79 11.73 -10.73
C THR A 8 16.12 11.64 -11.48
N ASN A 9 16.06 11.71 -12.81
CA ASN A 9 17.23 11.84 -13.68
C ASN A 9 17.58 13.32 -13.96
N ASN A 10 16.78 14.26 -13.47
CA ASN A 10 17.04 15.68 -13.60
C ASN A 10 17.87 16.17 -12.43
N GLU A 11 19.13 16.53 -12.70
CA GLU A 11 20.09 16.95 -11.68
C GLU A 11 19.65 18.24 -10.95
N HIS A 12 19.02 19.18 -11.65
CA HIS A 12 18.51 20.41 -11.04
C HIS A 12 17.40 20.08 -10.02
N LEU A 13 16.44 19.24 -10.40
CA LEU A 13 15.38 18.80 -9.48
C LEU A 13 15.94 18.01 -8.29
N ALA A 14 16.94 17.18 -8.49
CA ALA A 14 17.59 16.44 -7.40
C ALA A 14 18.23 17.37 -6.38
N LYS A 15 18.99 18.38 -6.85
CA LYS A 15 19.63 19.39 -6.00
C LYS A 15 18.60 20.24 -5.26
N TYR A 16 17.59 20.69 -5.97
CA TYR A 16 16.53 21.52 -5.38
C TYR A 16 15.71 20.76 -4.34
N ALA A 17 15.28 19.53 -4.65
CA ALA A 17 14.59 18.68 -3.68
C ALA A 17 15.44 18.43 -2.43
N LYS A 18 16.74 18.14 -2.60
CA LYS A 18 17.65 17.98 -1.47
C LYS A 18 17.78 19.26 -0.65
N HIS A 19 17.87 20.42 -1.29
CA HIS A 19 17.93 21.73 -0.62
C HIS A 19 16.70 21.94 0.26
N LEU A 20 15.50 21.82 -0.31
CA LEU A 20 14.24 22.01 0.42
C LEU A 20 14.05 20.98 1.56
N THR A 21 14.40 19.72 1.34
CA THR A 21 14.23 18.63 2.34
C THR A 21 15.29 18.65 3.43
N THR A 22 16.30 19.50 3.30
CA THR A 22 17.35 19.74 4.32
C THR A 22 17.29 21.16 4.88
N THR A 23 16.09 21.72 5.02
CA THR A 23 15.79 23.03 5.61
C THR A 23 16.16 24.24 4.76
N ALA A 24 16.44 24.08 3.46
CA ALA A 24 16.90 25.15 2.57
C ALA A 24 18.07 25.97 3.18
N LYS A 25 18.99 25.28 3.87
CA LYS A 25 20.14 25.90 4.49
C LYS A 25 21.23 26.15 3.47
N LEU A 26 21.74 27.39 3.41
CA LEU A 26 22.94 27.75 2.65
C LEU A 26 24.20 27.16 3.33
N THR A 27 25.13 26.68 2.52
CA THR A 27 26.42 26.16 3.03
C THR A 27 27.29 27.30 3.48
N HIS A 28 27.64 27.38 4.76
CA HIS A 28 28.56 28.34 5.34
C HIS A 28 29.24 27.72 6.58
N ASP A 29 30.49 28.10 6.87
CA ASP A 29 31.29 27.49 7.95
C ASP A 29 30.70 27.72 9.35
N TRP A 30 30.14 28.90 9.60
CA TRP A 30 29.57 29.27 10.90
C TRP A 30 28.22 30.00 10.85
N GLU A 31 27.70 30.41 9.66
CA GLU A 31 26.41 31.07 9.55
C GLU A 31 25.26 30.09 9.29
N TYR A 32 24.12 30.37 9.88
CA TYR A 32 22.89 29.63 9.68
C TYR A 32 21.90 30.52 8.90
N ARG A 33 22.01 30.47 7.56
CA ARG A 33 21.11 31.20 6.65
C ARG A 33 20.28 30.21 5.85
N HIS A 34 19.05 30.61 5.62
CA HIS A 34 18.06 29.89 4.82
C HIS A 34 17.55 30.86 3.77
N ASP A 35 17.52 30.44 2.52
CA ASP A 35 17.11 31.28 1.37
C ASP A 35 15.67 31.01 0.93
N GLU A 36 15.09 29.89 1.38
CA GLU A 36 13.72 29.50 1.09
C GLU A 36 13.06 28.84 2.31
N ILE A 37 11.74 28.61 2.21
CA ILE A 37 11.03 27.77 3.18
C ILE A 37 11.37 26.32 2.91
N GLY A 38 12.12 25.69 3.82
CA GLY A 38 12.50 24.31 3.73
C GLY A 38 11.98 23.46 4.89
N TYR A 39 12.15 22.15 4.77
CA TYR A 39 11.64 21.17 5.73
C TYR A 39 12.75 20.24 6.19
N ASN A 40 12.69 19.78 7.43
CA ASN A 40 13.60 18.75 7.89
C ASN A 40 13.03 17.37 7.58
N TYR A 41 13.28 16.89 6.36
CA TYR A 41 12.91 15.55 5.89
C TYR A 41 14.13 14.62 5.78
N ARG A 42 15.17 14.90 6.53
CA ARG A 42 16.33 14.00 6.63
C ARG A 42 15.90 12.70 7.28
N MET A 43 16.22 11.58 6.61
CA MET A 43 15.95 10.27 7.19
C MET A 43 16.87 10.03 8.40
N PRO A 44 16.32 9.77 9.60
CA PRO A 44 17.15 9.41 10.76
C PRO A 44 17.94 8.13 10.49
N ASN A 45 19.16 8.05 11.04
CA ASN A 45 20.05 6.89 10.87
C ASN A 45 19.39 5.57 11.31
N LEU A 46 18.58 5.61 12.37
CA LEU A 46 17.85 4.43 12.85
C LEU A 46 16.86 3.91 11.80
N ASN A 47 16.11 4.82 11.15
CA ASN A 47 15.19 4.45 10.08
C ASN A 47 15.95 3.93 8.84
N ALA A 48 17.10 4.54 8.52
CA ALA A 48 17.94 4.09 7.42
C ALA A 48 18.49 2.68 7.68
N ALA A 49 19.00 2.41 8.87
CA ALA A 49 19.50 1.09 9.27
C ALA A 49 18.41 0.02 9.21
N LEU A 50 17.21 0.33 9.70
CA LEU A 50 16.05 -0.57 9.59
C LEU A 50 15.68 -0.79 8.12
N GLY A 51 15.70 0.26 7.30
CA GLY A 51 15.44 0.18 5.86
C GLY A 51 16.43 -0.77 5.15
N CYS A 52 17.73 -0.64 5.42
CA CYS A 52 18.75 -1.53 4.87
C CYS A 52 18.47 -2.99 5.25
N ALA A 53 18.26 -3.29 6.51
CA ALA A 53 17.96 -4.64 6.97
C ALA A 53 16.68 -5.23 6.32
N GLN A 54 15.67 -4.40 6.03
CA GLN A 54 14.47 -4.85 5.33
C GLN A 54 14.74 -5.12 3.84
N ILE A 55 15.54 -4.27 3.18
CA ILE A 55 15.90 -4.41 1.76
C ILE A 55 16.75 -5.66 1.53
N GLU A 56 17.69 -5.98 2.40
CA GLU A 56 18.51 -7.20 2.34
C GLU A 56 17.66 -8.47 2.30
N GLN A 57 16.47 -8.46 2.91
CA GLN A 57 15.55 -9.59 3.00
C GLN A 57 14.40 -9.52 1.99
N ILE A 58 14.30 -8.47 1.17
CA ILE A 58 13.09 -8.19 0.38
C ILE A 58 12.76 -9.31 -0.61
N GLN A 59 13.76 -9.94 -1.22
CA GLN A 59 13.55 -11.02 -2.20
C GLN A 59 12.94 -12.25 -1.53
N ALA A 60 13.44 -12.65 -0.36
CA ALA A 60 12.89 -13.78 0.38
C ALA A 60 11.45 -13.49 0.83
N LYS A 61 11.16 -12.28 1.28
CA LYS A 61 9.80 -11.85 1.66
C LYS A 61 8.84 -11.88 0.48
N ILE A 62 9.26 -11.39 -0.69
CA ILE A 62 8.43 -11.44 -1.91
C ILE A 62 8.15 -12.89 -2.32
N GLN A 63 9.15 -13.77 -2.29
CA GLN A 63 8.97 -15.19 -2.60
C GLN A 63 7.96 -15.85 -1.65
N SER A 64 8.04 -15.58 -0.35
CA SER A 64 7.10 -16.10 0.64
C SER A 64 5.67 -15.59 0.39
N LYS A 65 5.51 -14.30 0.06
CA LYS A 65 4.20 -13.74 -0.32
C LYS A 65 3.61 -14.40 -1.57
N ARG A 66 4.43 -14.65 -2.57
CA ARG A 66 4.02 -15.33 -3.80
C ARG A 66 3.67 -16.80 -3.55
N LYS A 67 4.41 -17.48 -2.69
CA LYS A 67 4.08 -18.83 -2.25
C LYS A 67 2.72 -18.87 -1.53
N LEU A 68 2.48 -17.93 -0.62
CA LEU A 68 1.19 -17.81 0.07
C LEU A 68 0.04 -17.56 -0.92
N TYR A 69 0.25 -16.70 -1.93
CA TYR A 69 -0.72 -16.49 -3.01
C TYR A 69 -1.06 -17.82 -3.71
N THR A 70 -0.06 -18.64 -4.02
CA THR A 70 -0.28 -19.94 -4.68
C THR A 70 -1.13 -20.87 -3.82
N LEU A 71 -0.83 -20.98 -2.52
CA LEU A 71 -1.61 -21.80 -1.59
C LEU A 71 -3.06 -21.32 -1.51
N TYR A 72 -3.29 -20.03 -1.33
CA TYR A 72 -4.64 -19.46 -1.33
C TYR A 72 -5.36 -19.68 -2.67
N SER A 73 -4.65 -19.54 -3.79
CA SER A 73 -5.25 -19.76 -5.12
C SER A 73 -5.73 -21.20 -5.31
N GLU A 74 -5.00 -22.18 -4.80
CA GLU A 74 -5.37 -23.60 -4.85
C GLU A 74 -6.62 -23.89 -4.01
N GLU A 75 -6.72 -23.32 -2.81
CA GLU A 75 -7.85 -23.53 -1.92
C GLU A 75 -9.10 -22.77 -2.36
N PHE A 76 -8.98 -21.46 -2.65
CA PHE A 76 -10.14 -20.66 -3.05
C PHE A 76 -10.71 -21.01 -4.43
N ARG A 77 -9.92 -21.63 -5.31
CA ARG A 77 -10.43 -22.16 -6.59
C ARG A 77 -11.54 -23.20 -6.41
N LYS A 78 -11.59 -23.86 -5.26
CA LYS A 78 -12.60 -24.88 -4.92
C LYS A 78 -13.92 -24.28 -4.41
N ILE A 79 -13.94 -22.98 -4.16
CA ILE A 79 -15.07 -22.27 -3.54
C ILE A 79 -15.81 -21.48 -4.60
N GLU A 80 -17.07 -21.82 -4.83
CA GLU A 80 -17.91 -21.09 -5.79
C GLU A 80 -18.20 -19.65 -5.30
N GLY A 81 -18.14 -18.71 -6.22
CA GLY A 81 -18.48 -17.31 -5.94
C GLY A 81 -17.38 -16.50 -5.29
N VAL A 82 -16.18 -17.06 -5.14
CA VAL A 82 -15.01 -16.36 -4.62
C VAL A 82 -13.86 -16.46 -5.62
N THR A 83 -13.16 -15.37 -5.85
CA THR A 83 -11.98 -15.34 -6.73
C THR A 83 -10.84 -14.62 -6.03
N LEU A 84 -9.66 -15.22 -5.98
CA LEU A 84 -8.46 -14.55 -5.51
C LEU A 84 -7.92 -13.62 -6.61
N ILE A 85 -7.68 -12.36 -6.29
CA ILE A 85 -7.18 -11.36 -7.25
C ILE A 85 -5.76 -11.73 -7.68
N LYS A 86 -5.60 -11.92 -8.98
CA LYS A 86 -4.32 -12.24 -9.61
C LYS A 86 -3.66 -10.98 -10.17
N GLU A 87 -2.32 -10.96 -10.19
CA GLU A 87 -1.58 -9.91 -10.88
C GLU A 87 -1.95 -9.84 -12.38
N PRO A 88 -2.08 -8.63 -12.96
CA PRO A 88 -2.34 -8.46 -14.39
C PRO A 88 -1.21 -9.03 -15.27
N LYS A 89 -1.51 -9.25 -16.53
CA LYS A 89 -0.47 -9.61 -17.52
C LYS A 89 0.60 -8.51 -17.58
N ASN A 90 1.84 -8.90 -17.72
CA ASN A 90 3.02 -8.02 -17.78
C ASN A 90 3.29 -7.21 -16.49
N CYS A 91 2.66 -7.58 -15.37
CA CYS A 91 2.93 -7.03 -14.05
C CYS A 91 3.53 -8.09 -13.13
N LYS A 92 4.39 -7.66 -12.22
CA LYS A 92 4.94 -8.50 -11.16
C LYS A 92 4.57 -7.91 -9.80
N SER A 93 3.50 -8.45 -9.21
CA SER A 93 3.04 -8.03 -7.88
C SER A 93 3.98 -8.53 -6.79
N ASN A 94 4.14 -7.76 -5.74
CA ASN A 94 4.75 -8.21 -4.48
C ASN A 94 3.74 -8.94 -3.58
N TYR A 95 2.46 -9.00 -3.95
CA TYR A 95 1.36 -9.56 -3.16
C TYR A 95 1.38 -9.08 -1.69
N TRP A 96 1.58 -7.77 -1.49
CA TRP A 96 1.51 -7.18 -0.16
C TRP A 96 0.22 -7.56 0.56
N PHE A 97 -0.91 -7.41 -0.13
CA PHE A 97 -2.20 -7.98 0.28
C PHE A 97 -2.56 -9.20 -0.55
N GLN A 98 -3.26 -10.12 0.09
CA GLN A 98 -4.00 -11.17 -0.56
C GLN A 98 -5.47 -10.74 -0.55
N THR A 99 -6.08 -10.62 -1.71
CA THR A 99 -7.42 -10.03 -1.83
C THR A 99 -8.36 -11.00 -2.52
N LEU A 100 -9.48 -11.29 -1.87
CA LEU A 100 -10.59 -12.04 -2.43
C LEU A 100 -11.62 -11.10 -3.03
N MET A 101 -12.22 -11.52 -4.14
CA MET A 101 -13.37 -10.87 -4.76
C MET A 101 -14.57 -11.80 -4.70
N LEU A 102 -15.64 -11.36 -4.06
CA LEU A 102 -16.94 -12.03 -4.08
C LEU A 102 -17.61 -11.82 -5.44
N SER A 103 -18.32 -12.84 -5.94
CA SER A 103 -19.21 -12.65 -7.08
C SER A 103 -20.34 -11.68 -6.73
N GLN A 104 -20.93 -11.05 -7.73
CA GLN A 104 -21.98 -10.03 -7.55
C GLN A 104 -23.14 -10.52 -6.68
N LYS A 105 -23.52 -11.79 -6.81
CA LYS A 105 -24.62 -12.39 -6.03
C LYS A 105 -24.38 -12.46 -4.52
N TYR A 106 -23.14 -12.26 -4.07
CA TYR A 106 -22.73 -12.30 -2.66
C TYR A 106 -22.28 -10.93 -2.12
N SER A 107 -22.48 -9.86 -2.87
CA SER A 107 -22.09 -8.50 -2.44
C SER A 107 -22.67 -8.10 -1.09
N ASP A 108 -23.91 -8.49 -0.82
CA ASP A 108 -24.62 -8.16 0.43
C ASP A 108 -24.10 -8.97 1.65
N GLN A 109 -23.29 -10.00 1.40
CA GLN A 109 -22.72 -10.83 2.47
C GLN A 109 -21.36 -10.35 2.97
N LEU A 110 -20.80 -9.29 2.38
CA LEU A 110 -19.48 -8.78 2.73
C LEU A 110 -19.32 -8.56 4.24
N LEU A 111 -20.26 -7.83 4.85
CA LEU A 111 -20.20 -7.52 6.29
C LEU A 111 -20.30 -8.76 7.16
N GLN A 112 -21.18 -9.69 6.80
CA GLN A 112 -21.34 -10.94 7.53
C GLN A 112 -20.07 -11.81 7.47
N ILE A 113 -19.42 -11.87 6.30
CA ILE A 113 -18.15 -12.59 6.13
C ILE A 113 -17.04 -11.94 6.97
N LEU A 114 -16.94 -10.61 6.95
CA LEU A 114 -15.97 -9.88 7.76
C LEU A 114 -16.19 -10.12 9.26
N GLU A 115 -17.41 -10.07 9.71
CA GLU A 115 -17.77 -10.32 11.12
C GLU A 115 -17.44 -11.74 11.53
N LEU A 116 -17.88 -12.74 10.76
CA LEU A 116 -17.62 -14.15 11.04
C LEU A 116 -16.12 -14.48 11.10
N THR A 117 -15.36 -14.02 10.13
CA THR A 117 -13.92 -14.28 10.06
C THR A 117 -13.17 -13.59 11.19
N ASN A 118 -13.47 -12.32 11.51
CA ASN A 118 -12.84 -11.62 12.61
C ASN A 118 -13.21 -12.25 13.97
N ASN A 119 -14.46 -12.65 14.19
CA ASN A 119 -14.88 -13.36 15.39
C ASN A 119 -14.19 -14.73 15.55
N SER A 120 -13.79 -15.34 14.45
CA SER A 120 -13.02 -16.58 14.42
C SER A 120 -11.50 -16.37 14.54
N GLY A 121 -11.05 -15.14 14.80
CA GLY A 121 -9.63 -14.79 14.93
C GLY A 121 -8.88 -14.57 13.61
N LEU A 122 -9.57 -14.63 12.47
CA LEU A 122 -9.00 -14.33 11.15
C LEU A 122 -9.17 -12.83 10.87
N MET A 123 -8.09 -12.08 10.92
CA MET A 123 -8.10 -10.62 10.69
C MET A 123 -8.32 -10.29 9.21
N THR A 124 -9.55 -10.35 8.75
CA THR A 124 -9.94 -9.85 7.43
C THR A 124 -10.32 -8.37 7.49
N ARG A 125 -10.17 -7.67 6.38
CA ARG A 125 -10.53 -6.25 6.26
C ARG A 125 -11.20 -5.98 4.93
N PRO A 126 -12.16 -5.06 4.85
CA PRO A 126 -12.64 -4.56 3.56
C PRO A 126 -11.51 -3.78 2.87
N VAL A 127 -11.68 -3.44 1.62
CA VAL A 127 -10.84 -2.42 0.99
C VAL A 127 -11.12 -1.04 1.60
N TRP A 128 -10.20 -0.09 1.36
CA TRP A 128 -10.35 1.27 1.88
C TRP A 128 -11.61 1.95 1.37
N THR A 129 -12.20 2.77 2.23
CA THR A 129 -13.29 3.67 1.84
C THR A 129 -12.88 4.48 0.62
N LEU A 130 -13.78 4.58 -0.35
CA LEU A 130 -13.50 5.33 -1.57
C LEU A 130 -13.31 6.82 -1.27
N MET A 131 -12.37 7.46 -1.95
CA MET A 131 -12.00 8.85 -1.66
C MET A 131 -13.19 9.81 -1.68
N HIS A 132 -14.12 9.64 -2.62
CA HIS A 132 -15.30 10.49 -2.74
C HIS A 132 -16.35 10.29 -1.63
N GLU A 133 -16.23 9.22 -0.84
CA GLU A 133 -17.07 8.97 0.34
C GLU A 133 -16.50 9.61 1.61
N LEU A 134 -15.21 10.01 1.57
CA LEU A 134 -14.57 10.69 2.70
C LEU A 134 -14.97 12.16 2.77
N GLU A 135 -15.32 12.62 3.96
CA GLU A 135 -15.83 13.98 4.20
C GLU A 135 -15.01 15.09 3.52
N PRO A 136 -13.66 15.09 3.59
CA PRO A 136 -12.85 16.15 2.97
C PRO A 136 -12.92 16.21 1.43
N PHE A 137 -13.40 15.14 0.77
CA PHE A 137 -13.34 14.98 -0.69
C PHE A 137 -14.73 14.84 -1.35
N LYS A 138 -15.81 14.95 -0.58
CA LYS A 138 -17.17 14.79 -1.10
C LYS A 138 -17.50 15.74 -2.26
N GLU A 139 -17.02 16.97 -2.16
CA GLU A 139 -17.27 18.03 -3.15
C GLU A 139 -16.22 18.10 -4.26
N CYS A 140 -15.22 17.19 -4.24
CA CYS A 140 -14.18 17.18 -5.28
C CYS A 140 -14.75 16.67 -6.63
N PRO A 141 -14.30 17.23 -7.76
CA PRO A 141 -14.67 16.75 -9.09
C PRO A 141 -14.28 15.27 -9.25
N ARG A 142 -15.16 14.49 -9.87
CA ARG A 142 -14.94 13.05 -10.10
C ARG A 142 -15.54 12.59 -11.42
N MET A 143 -14.96 11.55 -11.97
CA MET A 143 -15.49 10.83 -13.13
C MET A 143 -16.50 9.78 -12.68
N ASP A 144 -16.97 8.92 -13.60
CA ASP A 144 -17.77 7.74 -13.26
C ASP A 144 -16.96 6.77 -12.38
N LEU A 145 -17.51 6.42 -11.22
CA LEU A 145 -16.90 5.55 -10.21
C LEU A 145 -17.66 4.23 -10.01
N SER A 146 -18.62 3.93 -10.88
CA SER A 146 -19.49 2.74 -10.77
C SER A 146 -18.73 1.44 -10.59
N THR A 147 -17.60 1.27 -11.29
CA THR A 147 -16.72 0.10 -11.13
C THR A 147 -16.05 0.06 -9.75
N ALA A 148 -15.52 1.18 -9.27
CA ALA A 148 -14.89 1.26 -7.94
C ALA A 148 -15.91 0.99 -6.83
N GLU A 149 -17.11 1.57 -6.94
CA GLU A 149 -18.22 1.36 -6.00
C GLU A 149 -18.71 -0.09 -5.99
N SER A 150 -18.77 -0.73 -7.17
CA SER A 150 -19.10 -2.15 -7.25
C SER A 150 -18.02 -3.04 -6.63
N LEU A 151 -16.75 -2.73 -6.84
CA LEU A 151 -15.63 -3.50 -6.31
C LEU A 151 -15.50 -3.33 -4.79
N SER A 152 -15.66 -2.13 -4.26
CA SER A 152 -15.55 -1.87 -2.81
C SER A 152 -16.53 -2.70 -1.97
N LYS A 153 -17.67 -3.04 -2.53
CA LYS A 153 -18.69 -3.90 -1.89
C LYS A 153 -18.37 -5.39 -1.93
N ARG A 154 -17.29 -5.81 -2.60
CA ARG A 154 -17.02 -7.23 -2.88
C ARG A 154 -15.58 -7.65 -2.60
N LEU A 155 -14.69 -6.73 -2.29
CA LEU A 155 -13.29 -7.03 -2.06
C LEU A 155 -12.99 -7.18 -0.56
N ILE A 156 -12.29 -8.26 -0.23
CA ILE A 156 -11.86 -8.59 1.13
C ILE A 156 -10.36 -8.85 1.13
N ASN A 157 -9.62 -8.11 1.94
CA ASN A 157 -8.23 -8.42 2.23
C ASN A 157 -8.17 -9.49 3.31
N ILE A 158 -7.48 -10.58 3.02
CA ILE A 158 -7.30 -11.72 3.93
C ILE A 158 -5.88 -11.71 4.52
N PRO A 159 -5.62 -12.48 5.60
CA PRO A 159 -4.32 -12.50 6.24
C PRO A 159 -3.20 -12.73 5.25
N SER A 160 -2.15 -11.93 5.37
CA SER A 160 -1.02 -11.91 4.44
C SER A 160 0.33 -12.01 5.17
N ASN A 161 0.33 -12.49 6.41
CA ASN A 161 1.55 -12.69 7.18
C ASN A 161 2.37 -13.87 6.61
N LEU A 162 3.70 -13.75 6.74
CA LEU A 162 4.63 -14.77 6.24
C LEU A 162 4.73 -16.01 7.14
N ASN A 163 4.19 -15.94 8.34
CA ASN A 163 4.27 -16.98 9.38
C ASN A 163 2.90 -17.64 9.63
N LEU A 164 2.16 -17.90 8.55
CA LEU A 164 0.98 -18.75 8.61
C LEU A 164 1.37 -20.20 8.44
#